data_227420e826393f289e5577c2e566d9c3
#
_entry.id   227420e826393f289e5577c2e566d9c3
#
_cell.length_a   1.000
_cell.length_b   1.000
_cell.length_c   1.000
_cell.angle_alpha   90.00
_cell.angle_beta   90.00
_cell.angle_gamma   90.00
#
_symmetry.space_group_name_H-M   'P 1'
#
loop_
_entity.id
_entity.type
_entity.pdbx_description
1 polymer ?
#
loop_
_entity_poly.entity_id
_entity_poly.type
_entity_poly.pdbx_seq_one_letter_code
_entity_poly.pdbx_strand_id
1 'polypeptide(L)'
;MGLTSNKVLALAVLAAVALFVATIRLWPRLSHRGRRAVLGRVGLLLATQSAIFAAVGLAANKSFLFYGSWADLLGREQEMGVVVDHSASSRTVKVVGKQRPDVPGGARPETGGQIHKVVIVGERSGIDSPAYVYLPPEYFQPAHASRAFPVTVVLTGYPGTAENLITGLEYPRTAFMQAREGRMRPMILVMLRPTVAPPRDTECADVPDGPQTETFFAQDLPAAVAQTYRVGTGPRNWGIMGNSTGGYCALKIALHHPGRFAAGAGLSAYYKAAEDPTTGDLFHGNQAERRRANLLWSLDHRPQGASSFLVTTSEQGEGNLAGTREFIRKVKAPARVSSITLESGGHNFNTWRREIPPALVWMSGRLGTG
;
A
#
# COMPACT_ATOMS: atom_id res chain seq x y z
N MET A 1 -10.77 11.21 19.45
CA MET A 1 -11.55 10.35 18.55
C MET A 1 -10.80 10.27 17.21
N GLY A 2 -10.54 9.08 16.70
CA GLY A 2 -9.82 8.90 15.43
C GLY A 2 -10.67 9.31 14.23
N LEU A 3 -10.03 9.79 13.15
CA LEU A 3 -10.67 10.23 11.90
C LEU A 3 -11.58 9.15 11.30
N THR A 4 -11.20 7.89 11.38
CA THR A 4 -11.93 6.72 10.84
C THR A 4 -12.99 6.13 11.78
N SER A 5 -13.18 6.76 12.94
CA SER A 5 -14.10 6.28 13.99
C SER A 5 -15.57 6.40 13.56
N ASN A 6 -16.37 5.34 13.80
CA ASN A 6 -17.82 5.38 13.64
C ASN A 6 -18.49 6.51 14.41
N LYS A 7 -17.94 6.87 15.57
CA LYS A 7 -18.48 7.96 16.41
C LYS A 7 -18.31 9.32 15.73
N VAL A 8 -17.17 9.56 15.08
CA VAL A 8 -16.91 10.82 14.36
C VAL A 8 -17.83 10.94 13.16
N LEU A 9 -17.98 9.88 12.36
CA LEU A 9 -18.91 9.86 11.24
C LEU A 9 -20.36 10.09 11.68
N ALA A 10 -20.79 9.39 12.73
CA ALA A 10 -22.15 9.56 13.26
C ALA A 10 -22.42 10.99 13.74
N LEU A 11 -21.44 11.61 14.43
CA LEU A 11 -21.55 13.01 14.86
C LEU A 11 -21.63 13.98 13.67
N ALA A 12 -20.84 13.75 12.61
CA ALA A 12 -20.89 14.59 11.41
C ALA A 12 -22.24 14.48 10.70
N VAL A 13 -22.78 13.26 10.58
CA VAL A 13 -24.12 13.03 9.99
C VAL A 13 -25.20 13.69 10.85
N LEU A 14 -25.17 13.53 12.18
CA LEU A 14 -26.13 14.17 13.09
C LEU A 14 -26.06 15.71 13.00
N ALA A 15 -24.85 16.27 12.92
CA ALA A 15 -24.67 17.71 12.73
C ALA A 15 -25.25 18.19 11.40
N ALA A 16 -25.01 17.46 10.30
CA ALA A 16 -25.57 17.79 9.00
C ALA A 16 -27.11 17.76 9.00
N VAL A 17 -27.71 16.72 9.60
CA VAL A 17 -29.17 16.60 9.75
C VAL A 17 -29.72 17.72 10.62
N ALA A 18 -29.09 18.01 11.76
CA ALA A 18 -29.53 19.08 12.66
C ALA A 18 -29.49 20.46 11.97
N LEU A 19 -28.43 20.77 11.24
CA LEU A 19 -28.30 22.01 10.47
C LEU A 19 -29.32 22.09 9.32
N PHE A 20 -29.58 20.99 8.64
CA PHE A 20 -30.60 20.91 7.60
C PHE A 20 -32.00 21.19 8.16
N VAL A 21 -32.36 20.55 9.27
CA VAL A 21 -33.64 20.79 9.97
C VAL A 21 -33.72 22.24 10.48
N ALA A 22 -32.63 22.78 11.03
CA ALA A 22 -32.56 24.17 11.45
C ALA A 22 -32.75 25.12 10.27
N THR A 23 -32.17 24.81 9.10
CA THR A 23 -32.37 25.59 7.87
C THR A 23 -33.84 25.66 7.51
N ILE A 24 -34.54 24.51 7.47
CA ILE A 24 -35.98 24.48 7.15
C ILE A 24 -36.81 25.28 8.17
N ARG A 25 -36.53 25.09 9.48
CA ARG A 25 -37.31 25.74 10.55
C ARG A 25 -37.10 27.25 10.68
N LEU A 26 -35.87 27.68 10.44
CA LEU A 26 -35.48 29.08 10.59
C LEU A 26 -35.69 29.90 9.31
N TRP A 27 -35.82 29.25 8.16
CA TRP A 27 -36.00 29.91 6.88
C TRP A 27 -37.16 30.94 6.86
N PRO A 28 -38.40 30.62 7.35
CA PRO A 28 -39.48 31.59 7.39
C PRO A 28 -39.16 32.83 8.24
N ARG A 29 -38.44 32.63 9.35
CA ARG A 29 -38.02 33.75 10.25
C ARG A 29 -36.95 34.65 9.64
N LEU A 30 -36.19 34.14 8.70
CA LEU A 30 -35.11 34.85 7.99
C LEU A 30 -35.60 35.36 6.59
N SER A 31 -36.87 35.23 6.25
CA SER A 31 -37.41 35.61 4.92
C SER A 31 -37.57 37.11 4.73
N HIS A 32 -37.54 37.91 5.78
CA HIS A 32 -37.70 39.38 5.71
C HIS A 32 -36.51 40.06 5.05
N ARG A 33 -36.76 41.26 4.50
CA ARG A 33 -35.75 42.09 3.85
C ARG A 33 -34.86 42.79 4.89
N GLY A 34 -33.60 42.43 5.00
CA GLY A 34 -32.66 43.08 5.89
C GLY A 34 -31.28 42.39 5.83
N ARG A 35 -30.19 43.18 6.00
CA ARG A 35 -28.81 42.65 5.91
C ARG A 35 -28.57 41.48 6.89
N ARG A 36 -29.13 41.57 8.12
CA ARG A 36 -28.99 40.50 9.12
C ARG A 36 -29.69 39.21 8.71
N ALA A 37 -30.88 39.31 8.10
CA ALA A 37 -31.59 38.14 7.61
C ALA A 37 -30.89 37.48 6.41
N VAL A 38 -30.30 38.27 5.50
CA VAL A 38 -29.49 37.77 4.39
C VAL A 38 -28.26 37.05 4.89
N LEU A 39 -27.51 37.68 5.80
CA LEU A 39 -26.32 37.07 6.42
C LEU A 39 -26.68 35.77 7.17
N GLY A 40 -27.81 35.76 7.90
CA GLY A 40 -28.29 34.54 8.59
C GLY A 40 -28.59 33.40 7.62
N ARG A 41 -29.26 33.68 6.49
CA ARG A 41 -29.54 32.67 5.44
C ARG A 41 -28.26 32.14 4.80
N VAL A 42 -27.36 33.04 4.40
CA VAL A 42 -26.07 32.65 3.78
C VAL A 42 -25.24 31.82 4.77
N GLY A 43 -25.14 32.29 6.03
CA GLY A 43 -24.40 31.54 7.05
C GLY A 43 -24.98 30.15 7.33
N LEU A 44 -26.33 30.04 7.37
CA LEU A 44 -26.99 28.77 7.63
C LEU A 44 -26.84 27.80 6.44
N LEU A 45 -26.93 28.29 5.20
CA LEU A 45 -26.68 27.48 4.01
C LEU A 45 -25.22 27.00 3.95
N LEU A 46 -24.27 27.90 4.18
CA LEU A 46 -22.84 27.54 4.19
C LEU A 46 -22.53 26.51 5.27
N ALA A 47 -23.06 26.68 6.47
CA ALA A 47 -22.87 25.74 7.57
C ALA A 47 -23.47 24.35 7.24
N THR A 48 -24.66 24.32 6.66
CA THR A 48 -25.31 23.07 6.24
C THR A 48 -24.52 22.36 5.14
N GLN A 49 -24.10 23.10 4.10
CA GLN A 49 -23.27 22.52 3.04
C GLN A 49 -21.95 22.00 3.58
N SER A 50 -21.24 22.76 4.41
CA SER A 50 -19.98 22.33 5.01
C SER A 50 -20.14 21.06 5.85
N ALA A 51 -21.22 20.94 6.61
CA ALA A 51 -21.50 19.74 7.39
C ALA A 51 -21.82 18.52 6.50
N ILE A 52 -22.57 18.70 5.41
CA ILE A 52 -22.83 17.63 4.43
C ILE A 52 -21.52 17.19 3.77
N PHE A 53 -20.70 18.12 3.29
CA PHE A 53 -19.39 17.80 2.71
C PHE A 53 -18.49 17.07 3.69
N ALA A 54 -18.44 17.49 4.95
CA ALA A 54 -17.69 16.82 5.99
C ALA A 54 -18.19 15.38 6.22
N ALA A 55 -19.50 15.17 6.31
CA ALA A 55 -20.09 13.85 6.49
C ALA A 55 -19.80 12.92 5.29
N VAL A 56 -19.96 13.42 4.07
CA VAL A 56 -19.65 12.66 2.84
C VAL A 56 -18.17 12.36 2.74
N GLY A 57 -17.30 13.35 2.99
CA GLY A 57 -15.85 13.19 3.00
C GLY A 57 -15.37 12.15 4.03
N LEU A 58 -15.92 12.19 5.25
CA LEU A 58 -15.61 11.20 6.29
C LEU A 58 -16.13 9.81 5.92
N ALA A 59 -17.29 9.69 5.29
CA ALA A 59 -17.82 8.41 4.80
C ALA A 59 -16.94 7.83 3.69
N ALA A 60 -16.54 8.65 2.74
CA ALA A 60 -15.62 8.27 1.67
C ALA A 60 -14.25 7.87 2.26
N ASN A 61 -13.68 8.70 3.14
CA ASN A 61 -12.43 8.37 3.80
C ASN A 61 -12.49 7.04 4.58
N LYS A 62 -13.62 6.78 5.23
CA LYS A 62 -13.81 5.51 5.95
C LYS A 62 -13.90 4.31 4.99
N SER A 63 -14.48 4.47 3.81
CA SER A 63 -14.60 3.41 2.80
C SER A 63 -13.28 3.11 2.11
N PHE A 64 -12.49 4.15 1.84
CA PHE A 64 -11.25 4.06 1.08
C PHE A 64 -9.99 4.15 1.95
N LEU A 65 -10.11 4.62 3.21
CA LEU A 65 -9.02 4.84 4.17
C LEU A 65 -7.85 5.61 3.56
N PHE A 66 -8.13 6.68 2.83
CA PHE A 66 -7.09 7.55 2.27
C PHE A 66 -6.23 8.17 3.38
N TYR A 67 -6.86 8.57 4.50
CA TYR A 67 -6.22 9.18 5.66
C TYR A 67 -6.51 8.37 6.91
N GLY A 68 -5.46 7.91 7.59
CA GLY A 68 -5.57 7.10 8.80
C GLY A 68 -5.84 7.93 10.07
N SER A 69 -5.40 9.18 10.10
CA SER A 69 -5.49 10.08 11.25
C SER A 69 -5.81 11.53 10.85
N TRP A 70 -6.16 12.36 11.83
CA TRP A 70 -6.30 13.81 11.63
C TRP A 70 -4.98 14.48 11.25
N ALA A 71 -3.85 13.96 11.76
CA ALA A 71 -2.53 14.46 11.42
C ALA A 71 -2.19 14.19 9.96
N ASP A 72 -2.53 12.99 9.49
CA ASP A 72 -2.40 12.57 8.11
C ASP A 72 -3.25 13.44 7.15
N LEU A 73 -4.54 13.63 7.48
CA LEU A 73 -5.44 14.50 6.71
C LEU A 73 -4.94 15.95 6.60
N LEU A 74 -4.28 16.46 7.65
CA LEU A 74 -3.77 17.84 7.70
C LEU A 74 -2.33 17.96 7.19
N GLY A 75 -1.74 16.89 6.63
CA GLY A 75 -0.35 16.84 6.21
C GLY A 75 0.66 17.00 7.36
N ARG A 76 0.19 16.79 8.59
CA ARG A 76 0.99 16.79 9.81
C ARG A 76 1.30 15.35 10.23
N GLU A 77 1.61 14.47 9.27
CA GLU A 77 2.20 13.18 9.64
C GLU A 77 3.39 13.49 10.55
N GLN A 78 3.36 12.97 11.76
CA GLN A 78 4.55 12.97 12.60
C GLN A 78 5.56 12.13 11.83
N GLU A 79 6.49 12.82 11.17
CA GLU A 79 7.73 12.17 10.75
C GLU A 79 8.18 11.34 11.93
N MET A 80 8.43 10.05 11.67
CA MET A 80 8.95 9.20 12.73
C MET A 80 10.20 9.88 13.25
N GLY A 81 10.14 10.41 14.45
CA GLY A 81 11.31 10.98 15.13
C GLY A 81 12.41 9.93 15.15
N VAL A 82 13.32 10.00 14.20
CA VAL A 82 14.47 9.13 14.12
C VAL A 82 15.43 9.64 15.16
N VAL A 83 15.60 8.92 16.25
CA VAL A 83 16.80 9.06 17.07
C VAL A 83 17.94 8.51 16.20
N VAL A 84 18.59 9.40 15.47
CA VAL A 84 19.79 9.07 14.73
C VAL A 84 20.90 8.96 15.77
N ASP A 85 21.23 7.74 16.16
CA ASP A 85 22.45 7.47 16.89
C ASP A 85 23.60 7.62 15.88
N HIS A 86 24.33 8.75 15.97
CA HIS A 86 25.46 9.06 15.12
C HIS A 86 26.72 8.21 15.42
N SER A 87 26.62 7.27 16.34
CA SER A 87 27.67 6.28 16.56
C SER A 87 27.67 5.27 15.43
N ALA A 88 28.70 5.35 14.62
CA ALA A 88 28.97 4.64 13.40
C ALA A 88 28.70 3.12 13.47
N SER A 89 27.54 2.68 13.01
CA SER A 89 27.39 1.38 12.39
C SER A 89 26.57 1.57 11.13
N SER A 90 27.13 1.18 10.01
CA SER A 90 26.55 1.20 8.67
C SER A 90 25.37 0.22 8.54
N ARG A 91 24.34 0.35 9.37
CA ARG A 91 23.12 -0.46 9.25
C ARG A 91 22.20 0.22 8.29
N THR A 92 21.94 -0.42 7.18
CA THR A 92 21.01 0.02 6.14
C THR A 92 19.54 -0.11 6.54
N VAL A 93 19.22 -0.82 7.63
CA VAL A 93 17.90 -0.79 8.29
C VAL A 93 18.04 -0.33 9.73
N LYS A 94 17.42 0.81 10.05
CA LYS A 94 17.39 1.38 11.40
C LYS A 94 16.06 1.01 12.07
N VAL A 95 16.08 0.19 13.12
CA VAL A 95 14.87 -0.16 13.89
C VAL A 95 14.58 0.97 14.87
N VAL A 96 13.46 1.68 14.66
CA VAL A 96 13.05 2.84 15.48
C VAL A 96 11.94 2.49 16.46
N GLY A 97 11.35 1.31 16.36
CA GLY A 97 10.32 0.85 17.30
C GLY A 97 9.92 -0.59 17.04
N LYS A 98 9.22 -1.16 18.01
CA LYS A 98 8.65 -2.51 17.94
C LYS A 98 7.22 -2.48 18.43
N GLN A 99 6.33 -3.18 17.73
CA GLN A 99 4.93 -3.31 18.12
C GLN A 99 4.46 -4.76 17.99
N ARG A 100 3.38 -5.08 18.70
CA ARG A 100 2.77 -6.40 18.68
C ARG A 100 1.76 -6.47 17.53
N PRO A 101 1.74 -7.55 16.75
CA PRO A 101 0.64 -7.76 15.82
C PRO A 101 -0.66 -8.07 16.59
N ASP A 102 -1.80 -7.64 16.04
CA ASP A 102 -3.13 -7.96 16.60
C ASP A 102 -3.54 -9.39 16.19
N VAL A 103 -2.96 -10.36 16.88
CA VAL A 103 -3.19 -11.80 16.65
C VAL A 103 -3.29 -12.58 17.98
N PRO A 104 -3.94 -13.74 17.99
CA PRO A 104 -3.90 -14.63 19.15
C PRO A 104 -2.46 -14.98 19.54
N GLY A 105 -2.11 -14.75 20.80
CA GLY A 105 -0.75 -14.97 21.29
C GLY A 105 0.25 -13.87 20.97
N GLY A 106 -0.18 -12.73 20.40
CA GLY A 106 0.67 -11.60 20.01
C GLY A 106 1.44 -10.90 21.14
N ALA A 107 1.17 -11.28 22.39
CA ALA A 107 1.91 -10.77 23.54
C ALA A 107 3.39 -11.20 23.55
N ARG A 108 3.71 -12.35 22.96
CA ARG A 108 5.06 -12.91 22.88
C ARG A 108 5.47 -13.12 21.42
N PRO A 109 6.69 -12.69 21.03
CA PRO A 109 7.16 -12.87 19.65
C PRO A 109 7.16 -14.33 19.17
N GLU A 110 7.47 -15.29 20.05
CA GLU A 110 7.54 -16.71 19.71
C GLU A 110 6.18 -17.33 19.38
N THR A 111 5.08 -16.67 19.77
CA THR A 111 3.70 -17.15 19.55
C THR A 111 2.89 -16.29 18.60
N GLY A 112 3.17 -15.00 18.48
CA GLY A 112 2.40 -14.07 17.64
C GLY A 112 3.21 -13.33 16.59
N GLY A 113 4.55 -13.45 16.64
CA GLY A 113 5.43 -12.65 15.81
C GLY A 113 5.65 -11.23 16.36
N GLN A 114 6.31 -10.40 15.58
CA GLN A 114 6.60 -9.01 15.96
C GLN A 114 6.61 -8.12 14.71
N ILE A 115 6.22 -6.86 14.86
CA ILE A 115 6.35 -5.85 13.81
C ILE A 115 7.42 -4.85 14.24
N HIS A 116 8.44 -4.69 13.41
CA HIS A 116 9.46 -3.65 13.58
C HIS A 116 9.06 -2.42 12.78
N LYS A 117 9.05 -1.26 13.40
CA LYS A 117 9.01 0.03 12.73
C LYS A 117 10.44 0.40 12.37
N VAL A 118 10.70 0.66 11.09
CA VAL A 118 12.08 0.81 10.59
C VAL A 118 12.19 1.99 9.63
N VAL A 119 13.42 2.46 9.44
CA VAL A 119 13.81 3.28 8.29
C VAL A 119 14.79 2.45 7.46
N ILE A 120 14.48 2.27 6.18
CA ILE A 120 15.33 1.60 5.19
C ILE A 120 16.14 2.68 4.49
N VAL A 121 17.45 2.58 4.57
CA VAL A 121 18.40 3.52 3.97
C VAL A 121 18.83 2.97 2.61
N GLY A 122 18.57 3.72 1.55
CA GLY A 122 18.93 3.38 0.19
C GLY A 122 20.30 3.96 -0.18
N GLU A 123 21.32 3.13 -0.15
CA GLU A 123 22.71 3.56 -0.42
C GLU A 123 22.93 4.01 -1.87
N ARG A 124 22.20 3.44 -2.82
CA ARG A 124 22.31 3.74 -4.27
C ARG A 124 21.39 4.86 -4.71
N SER A 125 20.15 4.79 -4.24
CA SER A 125 19.11 5.77 -4.60
C SER A 125 19.19 7.06 -3.79
N GLY A 126 19.86 7.04 -2.64
CA GLY A 126 19.84 8.14 -1.66
C GLY A 126 18.48 8.33 -0.97
N ILE A 127 17.58 7.34 -1.07
CA ILE A 127 16.22 7.42 -0.52
C ILE A 127 16.19 6.73 0.84
N ASP A 128 15.74 7.45 1.87
CA ASP A 128 15.42 6.89 3.18
C ASP A 128 13.91 6.74 3.31
N SER A 129 13.43 5.50 3.49
CA SER A 129 12.00 5.23 3.55
C SER A 129 11.57 4.57 4.85
N PRO A 130 10.55 5.12 5.53
CA PRO A 130 9.89 4.44 6.64
C PRO A 130 9.17 3.20 6.14
N ALA A 131 9.24 2.13 6.94
CA ALA A 131 8.59 0.85 6.66
C ALA A 131 8.21 0.12 7.95
N TYR A 132 7.40 -0.93 7.80
CA TYR A 132 7.13 -1.90 8.84
C TYR A 132 7.57 -3.29 8.39
N VAL A 133 8.28 -4.02 9.23
CA VAL A 133 8.72 -5.39 8.96
C VAL A 133 8.01 -6.33 9.92
N TYR A 134 7.08 -7.13 9.39
CA TYR A 134 6.47 -8.21 10.15
C TYR A 134 7.35 -9.44 10.11
N LEU A 135 7.72 -9.92 11.29
CA LEU A 135 8.48 -11.13 11.53
C LEU A 135 7.52 -12.19 12.10
N PRO A 136 7.34 -13.35 11.43
CA PRO A 136 6.41 -14.38 11.90
C PRO A 136 6.92 -15.05 13.19
N PRO A 137 6.04 -15.75 13.95
CA PRO A 137 6.42 -16.41 15.21
C PRO A 137 7.64 -17.33 15.09
N GLU A 138 7.74 -18.06 14.00
CA GLU A 138 8.82 -19.01 13.71
C GLU A 138 10.20 -18.33 13.65
N TYR A 139 10.23 -17.03 13.31
CA TYR A 139 11.46 -16.24 13.31
C TYR A 139 12.09 -16.18 14.70
N PHE A 140 11.31 -16.27 15.77
CA PHE A 140 11.77 -16.16 17.16
C PHE A 140 11.92 -17.52 17.86
N GLN A 141 11.53 -18.62 17.20
CA GLN A 141 11.59 -19.96 17.80
C GLN A 141 12.98 -20.58 17.64
N PRO A 142 13.54 -21.20 18.69
CA PRO A 142 14.86 -21.83 18.64
C PRO A 142 15.01 -22.89 17.55
N ALA A 143 13.94 -23.65 17.28
CA ALA A 143 13.93 -24.67 16.22
C ALA A 143 14.17 -24.09 14.80
N HIS A 144 14.01 -22.80 14.62
CA HIS A 144 14.20 -22.09 13.36
C HIS A 144 15.34 -21.06 13.39
N ALA A 145 16.24 -21.14 14.37
CA ALA A 145 17.29 -20.13 14.58
C ALA A 145 18.24 -19.96 13.38
N SER A 146 18.52 -21.03 12.64
CA SER A 146 19.39 -21.03 11.45
C SER A 146 18.62 -20.84 10.13
N ARG A 147 17.27 -20.81 10.19
CA ARG A 147 16.44 -20.75 8.97
C ARG A 147 16.44 -19.34 8.37
N ALA A 148 16.68 -19.25 7.06
CA ALA A 148 16.38 -18.08 6.28
C ALA A 148 14.89 -18.10 5.84
N PHE A 149 14.23 -16.94 5.91
CA PHE A 149 12.83 -16.80 5.57
C PHE A 149 12.66 -16.14 4.21
N PRO A 150 11.65 -16.54 3.42
CA PRO A 150 11.27 -15.78 2.25
C PRO A 150 10.67 -14.43 2.65
N VAL A 151 10.78 -13.45 1.76
CA VAL A 151 10.33 -12.08 1.96
C VAL A 151 9.31 -11.70 0.91
N THR A 152 8.26 -11.02 1.35
CA THR A 152 7.35 -10.33 0.45
C THR A 152 7.34 -8.84 0.79
N VAL A 153 7.71 -8.01 -0.17
CA VAL A 153 7.51 -6.56 -0.10
C VAL A 153 6.04 -6.29 -0.37
N VAL A 154 5.40 -5.49 0.48
CA VAL A 154 3.97 -5.17 0.38
C VAL A 154 3.80 -3.66 0.26
N LEU A 155 3.20 -3.21 -0.85
CA LEU A 155 3.04 -1.81 -1.19
C LEU A 155 1.58 -1.36 -1.11
N THR A 156 1.34 -0.19 -0.50
CA THR A 156 0.00 0.41 -0.51
C THR A 156 -0.35 0.96 -1.89
N GLY A 157 -1.63 1.29 -2.09
CA GLY A 157 -2.02 2.27 -3.11
C GLY A 157 -1.62 3.70 -2.70
N TYR A 158 -1.56 4.59 -3.67
CA TYR A 158 -1.41 6.03 -3.43
C TYR A 158 -2.81 6.66 -3.16
N PRO A 159 -2.94 7.58 -2.20
CA PRO A 159 -1.95 8.16 -1.28
C PRO A 159 -1.82 7.42 0.06
N GLY A 160 -2.10 6.13 0.13
CA GLY A 160 -2.13 5.34 1.37
C GLY A 160 -0.81 5.31 2.13
N THR A 161 -0.90 5.11 3.45
CA THR A 161 0.25 4.97 4.34
C THR A 161 0.59 3.50 4.62
N ALA A 162 1.82 3.21 5.02
CA ALA A 162 2.23 1.85 5.37
C ALA A 162 1.43 1.27 6.54
N GLU A 163 0.91 2.11 7.44
CA GLU A 163 0.04 1.71 8.56
C GLU A 163 -1.28 1.10 8.07
N ASN A 164 -1.79 1.54 6.93
CA ASN A 164 -3.00 0.97 6.32
C ASN A 164 -2.83 -0.51 5.96
N LEU A 165 -1.61 -0.96 5.68
CA LEU A 165 -1.33 -2.39 5.46
C LEU A 165 -1.49 -3.22 6.74
N ILE A 166 -1.28 -2.60 7.91
CA ILE A 166 -1.41 -3.26 9.21
C ILE A 166 -2.85 -3.18 9.72
N THR A 167 -3.41 -1.96 9.81
CA THR A 167 -4.68 -1.70 10.49
C THR A 167 -5.89 -1.81 9.56
N GLY A 168 -5.73 -1.40 8.30
CA GLY A 168 -6.80 -1.39 7.30
C GLY A 168 -6.90 -2.70 6.52
N LEU A 169 -5.79 -3.19 6.00
CA LEU A 169 -5.71 -4.39 5.16
C LEU A 169 -5.26 -5.64 5.91
N GLU A 170 -4.87 -5.51 7.17
CA GLU A 170 -4.58 -6.60 8.12
C GLU A 170 -3.58 -7.65 7.61
N TYR A 171 -2.56 -7.24 6.82
CA TYR A 171 -1.58 -8.16 6.25
C TYR A 171 -0.88 -9.04 7.29
N PRO A 172 -0.35 -8.51 8.43
CA PRO A 172 0.28 -9.33 9.45
C PRO A 172 -0.67 -10.38 10.05
N ARG A 173 -1.91 -9.96 10.34
CA ARG A 173 -2.94 -10.84 10.89
C ARG A 173 -3.31 -11.94 9.90
N THR A 174 -3.52 -11.58 8.64
CA THR A 174 -3.87 -12.54 7.58
C THR A 174 -2.73 -13.53 7.36
N ALA A 175 -1.47 -13.06 7.26
CA ALA A 175 -0.31 -13.94 7.12
C ALA A 175 -0.18 -14.91 8.30
N PHE A 176 -0.34 -14.42 9.53
CA PHE A 176 -0.34 -15.25 10.73
C PHE A 176 -1.41 -16.33 10.69
N MET A 177 -2.66 -15.96 10.38
CA MET A 177 -3.78 -16.91 10.33
C MET A 177 -3.59 -17.97 9.24
N GLN A 178 -3.20 -17.56 8.02
CA GLN A 178 -2.95 -18.48 6.91
C GLN A 178 -1.79 -19.44 7.21
N ALA A 179 -0.72 -18.98 7.86
CA ALA A 179 0.40 -19.83 8.27
C ALA A 179 -0.02 -20.81 9.37
N ARG A 180 -0.75 -20.35 10.40
CA ARG A 180 -1.26 -21.18 11.49
C ARG A 180 -2.20 -22.29 11.02
N GLU A 181 -2.98 -22.02 9.99
CA GLU A 181 -3.89 -22.98 9.35
C GLU A 181 -3.19 -23.90 8.33
N GLY A 182 -1.87 -23.76 8.18
CA GLY A 182 -1.07 -24.59 7.27
C GLY A 182 -1.27 -24.28 5.78
N ARG A 183 -2.00 -23.19 5.44
CA ARG A 183 -2.28 -22.80 4.06
C ARG A 183 -1.13 -22.05 3.39
N MET A 184 -0.28 -21.40 4.17
CA MET A 184 0.93 -20.76 3.66
C MET A 184 2.14 -21.05 4.53
N ARG A 185 3.33 -20.92 3.94
CA ARG A 185 4.58 -20.98 4.69
C ARG A 185 4.87 -19.63 5.35
N PRO A 186 5.44 -19.62 6.58
CA PRO A 186 5.85 -18.38 7.23
C PRO A 186 6.82 -17.59 6.35
N MET A 187 6.55 -16.28 6.20
CA MET A 187 7.41 -15.34 5.46
C MET A 187 7.44 -13.98 6.15
N ILE A 188 8.50 -13.23 5.90
CA ILE A 188 8.66 -11.86 6.36
C ILE A 188 7.87 -10.94 5.41
N LEU A 189 7.13 -9.97 5.96
CA LEU A 189 6.48 -8.93 5.17
C LEU A 189 7.19 -7.59 5.41
N VAL A 190 7.66 -6.95 4.35
CA VAL A 190 8.22 -5.60 4.38
C VAL A 190 7.18 -4.67 3.79
N MET A 191 6.51 -3.92 4.66
CA MET A 191 5.31 -3.14 4.35
C MET A 191 5.65 -1.64 4.28
N LEU A 192 5.44 -1.02 3.13
CA LEU A 192 5.70 0.40 2.94
C LEU A 192 4.80 0.98 1.84
N ARG A 193 4.86 2.31 1.70
CA ARG A 193 4.16 2.99 0.60
C ARG A 193 5.04 3.01 -0.66
N PRO A 194 4.47 3.03 -1.87
CA PRO A 194 5.23 3.18 -3.11
C PRO A 194 5.86 4.57 -3.24
N THR A 195 5.26 5.60 -2.63
CA THR A 195 5.74 6.99 -2.62
C THR A 195 6.88 7.15 -1.60
N VAL A 196 8.06 6.66 -1.95
CA VAL A 196 9.26 6.72 -1.08
C VAL A 196 10.00 8.05 -1.15
N ALA A 197 9.61 8.93 -2.06
CA ALA A 197 10.13 10.30 -2.20
C ALA A 197 8.99 11.34 -2.20
N PRO A 198 8.20 11.45 -1.10
CA PRO A 198 7.03 12.32 -1.04
C PRO A 198 7.41 13.80 -1.24
N PRO A 199 6.47 14.64 -1.71
CA PRO A 199 5.04 14.34 -1.92
C PRO A 199 4.72 13.71 -3.28
N ARG A 200 5.70 13.57 -4.17
CA ARG A 200 5.52 13.11 -5.55
C ARG A 200 5.28 11.60 -5.60
N ASP A 201 4.25 11.17 -6.30
CA ASP A 201 4.13 9.79 -6.73
C ASP A 201 5.02 9.55 -7.96
N THR A 202 6.00 8.69 -7.83
CA THR A 202 6.97 8.40 -8.89
C THR A 202 6.62 7.16 -9.69
N GLU A 203 5.46 6.53 -9.43
CA GLU A 203 5.06 5.29 -10.11
C GLU A 203 6.18 4.23 -10.08
N CYS A 204 6.96 4.24 -9.00
CA CYS A 204 8.15 3.39 -8.83
C CYS A 204 9.13 3.46 -10.03
N ALA A 205 9.23 4.61 -10.67
CA ALA A 205 10.20 4.86 -11.75
C ALA A 205 11.43 5.60 -11.21
N ASP A 206 12.56 5.36 -11.84
CA ASP A 206 13.72 6.21 -11.69
C ASP A 206 13.48 7.46 -12.53
N VAL A 207 13.27 8.60 -11.86
CA VAL A 207 13.00 9.87 -12.54
C VAL A 207 14.33 10.48 -12.97
N PRO A 208 14.51 10.88 -14.23
CA PRO A 208 15.72 11.57 -14.67
C PRO A 208 15.98 12.81 -13.80
N ASP A 209 17.20 12.93 -13.29
CA ASP A 209 17.63 14.00 -12.35
C ASP A 209 16.76 14.15 -11.10
N GLY A 210 16.05 13.08 -10.72
CA GLY A 210 15.12 13.03 -9.62
C GLY A 210 15.22 11.73 -8.79
N PRO A 211 14.17 11.39 -8.02
CA PRO A 211 14.17 10.21 -7.16
C PRO A 211 14.36 8.92 -7.95
N GLN A 212 15.29 8.07 -7.51
CA GLN A 212 15.62 6.78 -8.13
C GLN A 212 14.82 5.65 -7.45
N THR A 213 13.51 5.63 -7.69
CA THR A 213 12.57 4.81 -6.91
C THR A 213 12.56 3.36 -7.35
N GLU A 214 12.72 3.06 -8.64
CA GLU A 214 12.87 1.68 -9.13
C GLU A 214 14.15 1.05 -8.57
N THR A 215 15.25 1.82 -8.55
CA THR A 215 16.53 1.42 -7.95
C THR A 215 16.37 1.14 -6.45
N PHE A 216 15.66 1.98 -5.72
CA PHE A 216 15.37 1.75 -4.30
C PHE A 216 14.67 0.38 -4.09
N PHE A 217 13.57 0.13 -4.79
CA PHE A 217 12.80 -1.11 -4.60
C PHE A 217 13.53 -2.35 -5.11
N ALA A 218 14.25 -2.26 -6.22
CA ALA A 218 14.88 -3.42 -6.85
C ALA A 218 16.25 -3.76 -6.26
N GLN A 219 16.95 -2.78 -5.67
CA GLN A 219 18.34 -2.97 -5.24
C GLN A 219 18.53 -2.64 -3.76
N ASP A 220 18.21 -1.44 -3.32
CA ASP A 220 18.51 -0.97 -1.96
C ASP A 220 17.70 -1.72 -0.90
N LEU A 221 16.39 -1.77 -1.05
CA LEU A 221 15.50 -2.41 -0.09
C LEU A 221 15.86 -3.90 0.13
N PRO A 222 16.05 -4.73 -0.93
CA PRO A 222 16.46 -6.12 -0.74
C PRO A 222 17.83 -6.26 -0.07
N ALA A 223 18.80 -5.41 -0.43
CA ALA A 223 20.13 -5.45 0.16
C ALA A 223 20.09 -5.09 1.66
N ALA A 224 19.39 -4.01 2.01
CA ALA A 224 19.24 -3.53 3.38
C ALA A 224 18.54 -4.57 4.28
N VAL A 225 17.45 -5.15 3.80
CA VAL A 225 16.69 -6.17 4.54
C VAL A 225 17.54 -7.44 4.73
N ALA A 226 18.28 -7.88 3.70
CA ALA A 226 19.14 -9.06 3.79
C ALA A 226 20.32 -8.90 4.75
N GLN A 227 20.82 -7.67 4.95
CA GLN A 227 21.87 -7.39 5.93
C GLN A 227 21.35 -7.41 7.38
N THR A 228 20.06 -7.22 7.59
CA THR A 228 19.48 -7.01 8.92
C THR A 228 18.69 -8.22 9.42
N TYR A 229 18.00 -8.90 8.52
CA TYR A 229 17.10 -10.01 8.85
C TYR A 229 17.58 -11.32 8.22
N ARG A 230 17.20 -12.45 8.83
CA ARG A 230 17.49 -13.79 8.32
C ARG A 230 16.59 -14.09 7.11
N VAL A 231 17.03 -13.63 5.95
CA VAL A 231 16.32 -13.81 4.68
C VAL A 231 17.22 -14.47 3.64
N GLY A 232 16.62 -15.21 2.72
CA GLY A 232 17.36 -15.74 1.58
C GLY A 232 17.69 -14.63 0.58
N THR A 233 18.87 -14.73 -0.06
CA THR A 233 19.38 -13.68 -0.97
C THR A 233 19.05 -13.95 -2.44
N GLY A 234 18.69 -15.19 -2.79
CA GLY A 234 18.35 -15.54 -4.16
C GLY A 234 16.96 -15.06 -4.58
N PRO A 235 16.68 -14.92 -5.89
CA PRO A 235 15.42 -14.39 -6.37
C PRO A 235 14.20 -15.22 -5.92
N ARG A 236 14.36 -16.52 -5.72
CA ARG A 236 13.27 -17.38 -5.20
C ARG A 236 12.84 -17.06 -3.77
N ASN A 237 13.60 -16.27 -3.05
CA ASN A 237 13.24 -15.86 -1.69
C ASN A 237 12.48 -14.53 -1.65
N TRP A 238 12.34 -13.84 -2.79
CA TRP A 238 11.77 -12.50 -2.85
C TRP A 238 10.53 -12.43 -3.72
N GLY A 239 9.47 -11.91 -3.13
CA GLY A 239 8.24 -11.52 -3.81
C GLY A 239 7.91 -10.07 -3.54
N ILE A 240 7.04 -9.50 -4.38
CA ILE A 240 6.53 -8.15 -4.21
C ILE A 240 5.04 -8.13 -4.55
N MET A 241 4.24 -7.48 -3.74
CA MET A 241 2.80 -7.35 -3.96
C MET A 241 2.28 -5.99 -3.51
N GLY A 242 1.11 -5.63 -3.99
CA GLY A 242 0.48 -4.39 -3.55
C GLY A 242 -0.88 -4.19 -4.20
N ASN A 243 -1.56 -3.12 -3.80
CA ASN A 243 -2.86 -2.75 -4.35
C ASN A 243 -2.80 -1.41 -5.08
N SER A 244 -3.61 -1.23 -6.13
CA SER A 244 -3.66 0.02 -6.91
C SER A 244 -2.29 0.41 -7.46
N THR A 245 -1.76 1.61 -7.15
CA THR A 245 -0.38 2.03 -7.47
C THR A 245 0.66 1.03 -6.98
N GLY A 246 0.52 0.54 -5.73
CA GLY A 246 1.42 -0.51 -5.23
C GLY A 246 1.31 -1.81 -6.01
N GLY A 247 0.15 -2.12 -6.57
CA GLY A 247 -0.07 -3.26 -7.45
C GLY A 247 0.64 -3.10 -8.80
N TYR A 248 0.51 -1.92 -9.41
CA TYR A 248 1.27 -1.57 -10.61
C TYR A 248 2.78 -1.66 -10.36
N CYS A 249 3.27 -1.05 -9.28
CA CYS A 249 4.67 -1.10 -8.86
C CYS A 249 5.16 -2.55 -8.70
N ALA A 250 4.38 -3.40 -8.03
CA ALA A 250 4.74 -4.78 -7.79
C ALA A 250 4.89 -5.59 -9.09
N LEU A 251 3.94 -5.42 -10.02
CA LEU A 251 4.01 -6.06 -11.33
C LEU A 251 5.19 -5.54 -12.14
N LYS A 252 5.40 -4.22 -12.15
CA LYS A 252 6.51 -3.56 -12.86
C LYS A 252 7.86 -4.05 -12.36
N ILE A 253 8.10 -3.98 -11.04
CA ILE A 253 9.38 -4.37 -10.43
C ILE A 253 9.67 -5.85 -10.69
N ALA A 254 8.68 -6.74 -10.53
CA ALA A 254 8.88 -8.16 -10.80
C ALA A 254 9.12 -8.46 -12.30
N LEU A 255 8.50 -7.68 -13.20
CA LEU A 255 8.69 -7.81 -14.65
C LEU A 255 10.08 -7.32 -15.09
N HIS A 256 10.53 -6.20 -14.55
CA HIS A 256 11.80 -5.57 -14.93
C HIS A 256 13.01 -6.23 -14.25
N HIS A 257 12.82 -6.82 -13.08
CA HIS A 257 13.89 -7.39 -12.25
C HIS A 257 13.65 -8.89 -11.90
N PRO A 258 13.47 -9.77 -12.91
CA PRO A 258 13.19 -11.19 -12.66
C PRO A 258 14.35 -11.92 -11.97
N GLY A 259 15.57 -11.39 -12.03
CA GLY A 259 16.72 -11.87 -11.27
C GLY A 259 16.72 -11.47 -9.79
N ARG A 260 15.75 -10.67 -9.36
CA ARG A 260 15.60 -10.24 -7.95
C ARG A 260 14.29 -10.74 -7.33
N PHE A 261 13.19 -10.75 -8.09
CA PHE A 261 11.86 -11.12 -7.61
C PHE A 261 11.31 -12.29 -8.43
N ALA A 262 11.06 -13.43 -7.78
CA ALA A 262 10.45 -14.60 -8.40
C ALA A 262 8.94 -14.45 -8.60
N ALA A 263 8.29 -13.53 -7.87
CA ALA A 263 6.86 -13.32 -7.93
C ALA A 263 6.46 -11.86 -7.75
N GLY A 264 5.47 -11.42 -8.53
CA GLY A 264 4.81 -10.12 -8.40
C GLY A 264 3.29 -10.28 -8.36
N ALA A 265 2.60 -9.60 -7.42
CA ALA A 265 1.14 -9.64 -7.33
C ALA A 265 0.56 -8.23 -7.32
N GLY A 266 -0.33 -7.94 -8.26
CA GLY A 266 -1.05 -6.67 -8.37
C GLY A 266 -2.54 -6.85 -8.07
N LEU A 267 -2.97 -6.33 -6.91
CA LEU A 267 -4.37 -6.30 -6.51
C LEU A 267 -5.03 -5.05 -7.08
N SER A 268 -6.05 -5.21 -7.91
CA SER A 268 -6.71 -4.10 -8.61
C SER A 268 -5.72 -3.17 -9.31
N ALA A 269 -4.66 -3.71 -9.91
CA ALA A 269 -3.60 -2.94 -10.55
C ALA A 269 -4.04 -2.35 -11.88
N TYR A 270 -3.39 -1.28 -12.28
CA TYR A 270 -3.35 -0.79 -13.66
C TYR A 270 -2.03 -1.22 -14.33
N TYR A 271 -1.88 -0.97 -15.64
CA TYR A 271 -0.79 -1.57 -16.42
C TYR A 271 0.08 -0.55 -17.16
N LYS A 272 -0.09 0.72 -16.86
CA LYS A 272 0.70 1.83 -17.40
C LYS A 272 0.85 2.88 -16.30
N ALA A 273 2.05 3.45 -16.14
CA ALA A 273 2.28 4.54 -15.18
C ALA A 273 1.27 5.67 -15.39
N ALA A 274 0.69 6.14 -14.30
CA ALA A 274 -0.15 7.34 -14.33
C ALA A 274 0.71 8.55 -14.67
N GLU A 275 0.17 9.47 -15.45
CA GLU A 275 0.77 10.73 -15.78
C GLU A 275 -0.27 11.82 -15.48
N ASP A 276 -0.27 12.32 -14.26
CA ASP A 276 -1.26 13.24 -13.73
C ASP A 276 -0.57 14.30 -12.82
N PRO A 277 -1.29 15.26 -12.23
CA PRO A 277 -0.69 16.27 -11.37
C PRO A 277 0.08 15.72 -10.15
N THR A 278 -0.22 14.50 -9.67
CA THR A 278 0.49 13.90 -8.53
C THR A 278 1.84 13.29 -8.93
N THR A 279 1.94 12.84 -10.18
CA THR A 279 3.17 12.24 -10.72
C THR A 279 4.07 13.27 -11.40
N GLY A 280 3.50 14.31 -11.99
CA GLY A 280 4.21 15.27 -12.85
C GLY A 280 4.84 14.59 -14.06
N ASP A 281 5.87 15.19 -14.66
CA ASP A 281 6.62 14.58 -15.77
C ASP A 281 7.63 13.57 -15.22
N LEU A 282 7.26 12.27 -15.25
CA LEU A 282 8.09 11.16 -14.77
C LEU A 282 9.28 10.85 -15.68
N PHE A 283 9.22 11.23 -16.95
CA PHE A 283 10.14 10.71 -17.95
C PHE A 283 10.99 11.79 -18.63
N HIS A 284 10.73 13.07 -18.36
CA HIS A 284 11.43 14.22 -18.96
C HIS A 284 11.59 14.09 -20.49
N GLY A 285 10.51 13.65 -21.15
CA GLY A 285 10.50 13.43 -22.60
C GLY A 285 11.14 12.12 -23.08
N ASN A 286 11.71 11.30 -22.19
CA ASN A 286 12.31 10.00 -22.55
C ASN A 286 11.23 8.98 -22.94
N GLN A 287 11.00 8.83 -24.24
CA GLN A 287 9.99 7.93 -24.78
C GLN A 287 10.31 6.44 -24.54
N ALA A 288 11.58 6.08 -24.40
CA ALA A 288 11.97 4.70 -24.12
C ALA A 288 11.54 4.27 -22.71
N GLU A 289 11.79 5.12 -21.70
CA GLU A 289 11.36 4.89 -20.33
C GLU A 289 9.83 4.96 -20.18
N ARG A 290 9.17 5.90 -20.86
CA ARG A 290 7.70 5.96 -20.89
C ARG A 290 7.08 4.68 -21.46
N ARG A 291 7.65 4.12 -22.54
CA ARG A 291 7.20 2.83 -23.10
C ARG A 291 7.49 1.67 -22.16
N ARG A 292 8.67 1.67 -21.53
CA ARG A 292 9.06 0.66 -20.54
C ARG A 292 8.10 0.66 -19.32
N ALA A 293 7.60 1.80 -18.90
CA ALA A 293 6.61 1.96 -17.83
C ALA A 293 5.19 1.49 -18.23
N ASN A 294 4.94 1.18 -19.50
CA ASN A 294 3.73 0.49 -19.94
C ASN A 294 4.00 -1.02 -19.94
N LEU A 295 3.41 -1.73 -18.97
CA LEU A 295 3.66 -3.16 -18.76
C LEU A 295 3.18 -4.01 -19.94
N LEU A 296 2.07 -3.63 -20.58
CA LEU A 296 1.54 -4.35 -21.75
C LEU A 296 2.48 -4.22 -22.93
N TRP A 297 3.06 -3.03 -23.13
CA TRP A 297 4.09 -2.82 -24.14
C TRP A 297 5.37 -3.61 -23.82
N SER A 298 5.81 -3.59 -22.56
CA SER A 298 7.01 -4.31 -22.12
C SER A 298 6.90 -5.81 -22.31
N LEU A 299 5.73 -6.41 -22.06
CA LEU A 299 5.47 -7.83 -22.29
C LEU A 299 5.59 -8.22 -23.79
N ASP A 300 5.26 -7.32 -24.70
CA ASP A 300 5.37 -7.59 -26.16
C ASP A 300 6.78 -7.36 -26.72
N HIS A 301 7.55 -6.41 -26.14
CA HIS A 301 8.75 -5.91 -26.78
C HIS A 301 10.05 -6.21 -26.02
N ARG A 302 9.96 -6.80 -24.82
CA ARG A 302 11.11 -7.14 -24.01
C ARG A 302 11.11 -8.61 -23.64
N PRO A 303 12.29 -9.23 -23.44
CA PRO A 303 12.37 -10.59 -22.94
C PRO A 303 11.66 -10.73 -21.60
N GLN A 304 10.73 -11.67 -21.50
CA GLN A 304 10.07 -11.99 -20.25
C GLN A 304 10.95 -12.95 -19.44
N GLY A 305 11.24 -12.59 -18.19
CA GLY A 305 11.97 -13.45 -17.26
C GLY A 305 11.09 -14.55 -16.66
N ALA A 306 11.64 -15.31 -15.70
CA ALA A 306 10.95 -16.44 -15.08
C ALA A 306 10.03 -16.06 -13.89
N SER A 307 9.71 -14.78 -13.72
CA SER A 307 8.82 -14.34 -12.64
C SER A 307 7.40 -14.86 -12.83
N SER A 308 6.74 -15.16 -11.69
CA SER A 308 5.31 -15.49 -11.65
C SER A 308 4.51 -14.24 -11.30
N PHE A 309 3.38 -14.02 -11.99
CA PHE A 309 2.50 -12.88 -11.76
C PHE A 309 1.16 -13.35 -11.21
N LEU A 310 0.59 -12.59 -10.27
CA LEU A 310 -0.80 -12.67 -9.87
C LEU A 310 -1.45 -11.33 -10.15
N VAL A 311 -2.58 -11.35 -10.85
CA VAL A 311 -3.37 -10.14 -11.13
C VAL A 311 -4.79 -10.32 -10.63
N THR A 312 -5.40 -9.26 -10.10
CA THR A 312 -6.78 -9.34 -9.63
C THR A 312 -7.69 -8.32 -10.30
N THR A 313 -8.96 -8.67 -10.40
CA THR A 313 -10.02 -7.84 -10.95
C THR A 313 -11.38 -8.31 -10.48
N SER A 314 -12.41 -7.54 -10.78
CA SER A 314 -13.82 -7.94 -10.61
C SER A 314 -14.54 -7.84 -11.95
N GLU A 315 -15.54 -8.70 -12.17
CA GLU A 315 -16.37 -8.65 -13.37
C GLU A 315 -17.25 -7.39 -13.39
N GLN A 316 -17.64 -6.94 -12.19
CA GLN A 316 -18.43 -5.72 -11.99
C GLN A 316 -17.76 -4.82 -10.93
N GLY A 317 -17.69 -3.52 -11.21
CA GLY A 317 -17.24 -2.49 -10.26
C GLY A 317 -15.76 -2.11 -10.33
N GLU A 318 -14.92 -2.90 -10.99
CA GLU A 318 -13.50 -2.59 -11.25
C GLU A 318 -13.29 -2.10 -12.68
N GLY A 319 -12.51 -1.01 -12.83
CA GLY A 319 -12.19 -0.45 -14.15
C GLY A 319 -11.04 -1.17 -14.88
N ASN A 320 -10.35 -2.10 -14.22
CA ASN A 320 -9.13 -2.71 -14.74
C ASN A 320 -9.33 -4.03 -15.52
N LEU A 321 -10.55 -4.55 -15.63
CA LEU A 321 -10.87 -5.87 -16.19
C LEU A 321 -10.28 -6.09 -17.59
N ALA A 322 -10.44 -5.11 -18.49
CA ALA A 322 -9.92 -5.22 -19.87
C ALA A 322 -8.37 -5.30 -19.90
N GLY A 323 -7.71 -4.41 -19.13
CA GLY A 323 -6.24 -4.42 -19.01
C GLY A 323 -5.73 -5.69 -18.35
N THR A 324 -6.44 -6.22 -17.34
CA THR A 324 -6.09 -7.48 -16.66
C THR A 324 -6.16 -8.67 -17.65
N ARG A 325 -7.21 -8.76 -18.44
CA ARG A 325 -7.35 -9.78 -19.49
C ARG A 325 -6.25 -9.67 -20.54
N GLU A 326 -5.89 -8.45 -20.91
CA GLU A 326 -4.80 -8.22 -21.87
C GLU A 326 -3.44 -8.60 -21.28
N PHE A 327 -3.14 -8.24 -20.03
CA PHE A 327 -1.92 -8.64 -19.33
C PHE A 327 -1.78 -10.18 -19.32
N ILE A 328 -2.85 -10.89 -18.94
CA ILE A 328 -2.87 -12.37 -18.94
C ILE A 328 -2.53 -12.95 -20.31
N ARG A 329 -3.10 -12.41 -21.38
CA ARG A 329 -2.83 -12.90 -22.76
C ARG A 329 -1.38 -12.66 -23.22
N LYS A 330 -0.73 -11.61 -22.72
CA LYS A 330 0.61 -11.20 -23.14
C LYS A 330 1.73 -11.88 -22.35
N VAL A 331 1.45 -12.43 -21.17
CA VAL A 331 2.45 -13.19 -20.40
C VAL A 331 2.74 -14.52 -21.11
N LYS A 332 4.03 -14.78 -21.39
CA LYS A 332 4.51 -15.97 -22.08
C LYS A 332 5.63 -16.64 -21.27
N ALA A 333 5.80 -17.95 -21.48
CA ALA A 333 6.93 -18.68 -20.91
C ALA A 333 8.27 -17.97 -21.21
N PRO A 334 9.22 -17.95 -20.24
CA PRO A 334 9.21 -18.66 -18.95
C PRO A 334 8.37 -17.99 -17.85
N ALA A 335 7.86 -16.77 -18.05
CA ALA A 335 6.95 -16.12 -17.13
C ALA A 335 5.62 -16.90 -17.00
N ARG A 336 4.95 -16.74 -15.86
CA ARG A 336 3.66 -17.38 -15.57
C ARG A 336 2.71 -16.37 -15.01
N VAL A 337 1.41 -16.54 -15.25
CA VAL A 337 0.37 -15.67 -14.68
C VAL A 337 -0.75 -16.51 -14.07
N SER A 338 -1.23 -16.04 -12.93
CA SER A 338 -2.44 -16.49 -12.23
C SER A 338 -3.36 -15.31 -12.04
N SER A 339 -4.65 -15.53 -11.86
CA SER A 339 -5.61 -14.44 -11.61
C SER A 339 -6.58 -14.77 -10.49
N ILE A 340 -7.08 -13.74 -9.84
CA ILE A 340 -8.26 -13.78 -8.99
C ILE A 340 -9.29 -12.87 -9.66
N THR A 341 -10.45 -13.42 -10.00
CA THR A 341 -11.57 -12.64 -10.55
C THR A 341 -12.75 -12.77 -9.58
N LEU A 342 -13.20 -11.65 -9.05
CA LEU A 342 -14.39 -11.58 -8.21
C LEU A 342 -15.61 -11.29 -9.07
N GLU A 343 -16.77 -11.79 -8.70
CA GLU A 343 -18.03 -11.46 -9.39
C GLU A 343 -18.31 -9.95 -9.30
N SER A 344 -18.07 -9.37 -8.12
CA SER A 344 -18.22 -7.93 -7.89
C SER A 344 -17.21 -7.41 -6.88
N GLY A 345 -16.72 -6.20 -7.10
CA GLY A 345 -15.82 -5.49 -6.22
C GLY A 345 -15.52 -4.12 -6.81
N GLY A 346 -15.33 -3.13 -5.97
CA GLY A 346 -14.86 -1.80 -6.37
C GLY A 346 -13.40 -1.60 -5.99
N HIS A 347 -12.84 -0.48 -6.40
CA HIS A 347 -11.46 -0.10 -6.09
C HIS A 347 -11.35 0.38 -4.63
N ASN A 348 -11.40 -0.54 -3.67
CA ASN A 348 -11.46 -0.23 -2.25
C ASN A 348 -10.96 -1.36 -1.35
N PHE A 349 -10.78 -1.06 -0.07
CA PHE A 349 -10.27 -1.98 0.95
C PHE A 349 -11.13 -3.23 1.14
N ASN A 350 -12.46 -3.14 0.97
CA ASN A 350 -13.33 -4.31 1.13
C ASN A 350 -13.06 -5.35 0.05
N THR A 351 -12.79 -4.92 -1.17
CA THR A 351 -12.38 -5.78 -2.27
C THR A 351 -11.01 -6.39 -1.99
N TRP A 352 -10.02 -5.57 -1.65
CA TRP A 352 -8.66 -6.06 -1.41
C TRP A 352 -8.57 -7.03 -0.23
N ARG A 353 -9.35 -6.82 0.85
CA ARG A 353 -9.41 -7.79 1.97
C ARG A 353 -9.88 -9.19 1.55
N ARG A 354 -10.67 -9.31 0.49
CA ARG A 354 -11.09 -10.61 -0.07
C ARG A 354 -10.00 -11.24 -0.92
N GLU A 355 -9.13 -10.45 -1.51
CA GLU A 355 -8.06 -10.87 -2.40
C GLU A 355 -6.76 -11.19 -1.65
N ILE A 356 -6.47 -10.51 -0.54
CA ILE A 356 -5.23 -10.65 0.23
C ILE A 356 -4.98 -12.08 0.73
N PRO A 357 -5.94 -12.80 1.35
CA PRO A 357 -5.68 -14.16 1.84
C PRO A 357 -5.23 -15.12 0.73
N PRO A 358 -5.96 -15.29 -0.39
CA PRO A 358 -5.50 -16.14 -1.47
C PRO A 358 -4.23 -15.64 -2.15
N ALA A 359 -3.99 -14.31 -2.23
CA ALA A 359 -2.77 -13.75 -2.78
C ALA A 359 -1.53 -14.07 -1.92
N LEU A 360 -1.63 -14.00 -0.59
CA LEU A 360 -0.55 -14.40 0.32
C LEU A 360 -0.26 -15.90 0.24
N VAL A 361 -1.28 -16.74 0.17
CA VAL A 361 -1.12 -18.19 -0.04
C VAL A 361 -0.41 -18.46 -1.36
N TRP A 362 -0.86 -17.84 -2.45
CA TRP A 362 -0.23 -17.95 -3.77
C TRP A 362 1.23 -17.50 -3.72
N MET A 363 1.50 -16.34 -3.12
CA MET A 363 2.84 -15.78 -3.00
C MET A 363 3.77 -16.76 -2.26
N SER A 364 3.35 -17.29 -1.11
CA SER A 364 4.15 -18.24 -0.33
C SER A 364 4.46 -19.52 -1.10
N GLY A 365 3.57 -19.93 -2.01
CA GLY A 365 3.76 -21.08 -2.90
C GLY A 365 4.79 -20.83 -4.01
N ARG A 366 5.06 -19.58 -4.37
CA ARG A 366 6.04 -19.19 -5.40
C ARG A 366 7.43 -18.93 -4.85
N LEU A 367 7.52 -18.65 -3.54
CA LEU A 367 8.80 -18.37 -2.90
C LEU A 367 9.41 -19.66 -2.32
N GLY A 368 10.72 -19.80 -2.45
CA GLY A 368 11.49 -20.92 -1.90
C GLY A 368 11.79 -20.68 -0.41
N THR A 369 12.02 -21.78 0.32
CA THR A 369 12.80 -21.73 1.57
C THR A 369 14.25 -21.85 1.18
N GLY A 370 15.11 -20.94 1.66
CA GLY A 370 16.55 -21.03 1.48
C GLY A 370 17.11 -22.28 2.16
#